data_3dd708b29488921e8575475d9909a038
#
_entry.id   3dd708b29488921e8575475d9909a038
#
_cell.length_a   1.000
_cell.length_b   1.000
_cell.length_c   1.000
_cell.angle_alpha   90.00
_cell.angle_beta   90.00
_cell.angle_gamma   90.00
#
_symmetry.space_group_name_H-M   'P 1'
#
loop_
_entity.id
_entity.type
_entity.pdbx_description
1 polymer ?
#
loop_
_entity_poly.entity_id
_entity_poly.type
_entity_poly.pdbx_seq_one_letter_code
_entity_poly.pdbx_strand_id
1 'polypeptide(L)'
;MVAWWVIRYPSERRNKRNTIIRNERDRREWTLLTISFIGLGVIPGAYVLTGFPRSLNQGFSPYRAWVGFALFLSALMLFRATHKALGRNWSVTLAVRQEHTLVTDSVYRLVRHPMYLAFWLWALAQVCLLQNWFAGLSGVIGFGTLYAFRIGREERLMRETFGPVWDAYVARSWRLLPLLH
;
A
#
# COMPACT_ATOMS: atom_id res chain seq x y z
N MET A 1 -7.21 7.07 -9.24
CA MET A 1 -5.88 7.17 -9.90
C MET A 1 -5.30 8.58 -9.81
N VAL A 2 -6.02 9.64 -10.25
CA VAL A 2 -5.52 11.03 -10.20
C VAL A 2 -5.13 11.49 -8.80
N ALA A 3 -6.01 11.31 -7.79
CA ALA A 3 -5.73 11.70 -6.40
C ALA A 3 -4.45 11.01 -5.83
N TRP A 4 -4.23 9.75 -6.16
CA TRP A 4 -3.03 9.01 -5.79
C TRP A 4 -1.76 9.64 -6.39
N TRP A 5 -1.80 10.04 -7.66
CA TRP A 5 -0.70 10.73 -8.35
C TRP A 5 -0.40 12.09 -7.73
N VAL A 6 -1.42 12.88 -7.44
CA VAL A 6 -1.29 14.21 -6.83
C VAL A 6 -0.63 14.14 -5.45
N ILE A 7 -1.02 13.15 -4.62
CA ILE A 7 -0.44 12.95 -3.28
C ILE A 7 1.03 12.48 -3.36
N ARG A 8 1.34 11.63 -4.32
CA ARG A 8 2.66 10.99 -4.47
C ARG A 8 3.71 11.91 -5.09
N TYR A 9 3.34 12.73 -6.07
CA TYR A 9 4.27 13.53 -6.88
C TYR A 9 5.22 14.43 -6.08
N PRO A 10 4.79 15.17 -5.04
CA PRO A 10 5.68 16.01 -4.23
C PRO A 10 6.74 15.18 -3.47
N SER A 11 6.36 13.98 -2.99
CA SER A 11 7.26 13.09 -2.26
C SER A 11 8.32 12.47 -3.18
N GLU A 12 7.95 12.08 -4.39
CA GLU A 12 8.89 11.58 -5.40
C GLU A 12 9.95 12.60 -5.80
N ARG A 13 9.55 13.86 -5.99
CA ARG A 13 10.46 14.95 -6.39
C ARG A 13 11.49 15.28 -5.29
N ARG A 14 11.09 15.21 -4.03
CA ARG A 14 11.99 15.43 -2.87
C ARG A 14 13.00 14.30 -2.69
N ASN A 15 12.61 13.07 -3.03
CA ASN A 15 13.42 11.87 -2.79
C ASN A 15 14.52 11.62 -3.84
N LYS A 16 14.46 12.25 -5.01
CA LYS A 16 15.48 12.08 -6.07
C LYS A 16 16.89 12.57 -5.66
N ARG A 17 17.01 13.33 -4.57
CA ARG A 17 18.28 13.90 -4.09
C ARG A 17 19.03 13.06 -3.06
N ASN A 18 18.43 11.97 -2.53
CA ASN A 18 19.07 11.11 -1.53
C ASN A 18 19.67 9.86 -2.17
N THR A 19 20.95 9.63 -1.93
CA THR A 19 21.69 8.43 -2.39
C THR A 19 21.17 7.17 -1.71
N ILE A 20 20.98 6.11 -2.51
CA ILE A 20 20.57 4.77 -2.04
C ILE A 20 21.83 4.01 -1.68
N ILE A 21 21.93 3.53 -0.42
CA ILE A 21 23.07 2.74 0.07
C ILE A 21 22.83 1.24 -0.17
N ARG A 22 21.61 0.78 0.11
CA ARG A 22 21.21 -0.61 -0.08
C ARG A 22 19.92 -0.67 -0.90
N ASN A 23 19.92 -1.50 -1.92
CA ASN A 23 18.80 -1.62 -2.86
C ASN A 23 18.46 -3.10 -3.07
N GLU A 24 17.33 -3.53 -2.56
CA GLU A 24 16.79 -4.87 -2.72
C GLU A 24 15.93 -4.99 -4.01
N ARG A 25 16.27 -4.18 -5.04
CA ARG A 25 15.60 -4.22 -6.35
C ARG A 25 16.04 -5.44 -7.13
N ASP A 26 15.27 -6.50 -7.05
CA ASP A 26 15.43 -7.67 -7.89
C ASP A 26 14.24 -7.82 -8.88
N ARG A 27 14.34 -8.78 -9.79
CA ARG A 27 13.26 -9.08 -10.75
C ARG A 27 11.96 -9.44 -10.02
N ARG A 28 12.06 -10.13 -8.87
CA ARG A 28 10.93 -10.52 -8.04
C ARG A 28 10.17 -9.31 -7.50
N GLU A 29 10.88 -8.30 -7.02
CA GLU A 29 10.29 -7.05 -6.51
C GLU A 29 9.46 -6.36 -7.62
N TRP A 30 10.02 -6.24 -8.82
CA TRP A 30 9.31 -5.67 -9.96
C TRP A 30 8.09 -6.48 -10.38
N THR A 31 8.20 -7.81 -10.40
CA THR A 31 7.06 -8.70 -10.69
C THR A 31 5.93 -8.51 -9.70
N LEU A 32 6.23 -8.48 -8.39
CA LEU A 32 5.23 -8.26 -7.34
C LEU A 32 4.56 -6.90 -7.44
N LEU A 33 5.33 -5.84 -7.70
CA LEU A 33 4.78 -4.49 -7.92
C LEU A 33 3.89 -4.44 -9.16
N THR A 34 4.27 -5.11 -10.24
CA THR A 34 3.48 -5.20 -11.47
C THR A 34 2.18 -5.96 -11.24
N ILE A 35 2.20 -7.10 -10.56
CA ILE A 35 1.00 -7.87 -10.19
C ILE A 35 0.04 -7.00 -9.36
N SER A 36 0.58 -6.30 -8.36
CA SER A 36 -0.22 -5.39 -7.53
C SER A 36 -0.82 -4.24 -8.35
N PHE A 37 -0.03 -3.64 -9.25
CA PHE A 37 -0.50 -2.57 -10.13
C PHE A 37 -1.59 -3.04 -11.10
N ILE A 38 -1.45 -4.25 -11.68
CA ILE A 38 -2.47 -4.85 -12.53
C ILE A 38 -3.78 -5.04 -11.74
N GLY A 39 -3.70 -5.61 -10.54
CA GLY A 39 -4.87 -5.88 -9.71
C GLY A 39 -5.57 -4.62 -9.18
N LEU A 40 -4.80 -3.62 -8.73
CA LEU A 40 -5.38 -2.39 -8.16
C LEU A 40 -5.73 -1.32 -9.20
N GLY A 41 -5.16 -1.41 -10.40
CA GLY A 41 -5.28 -0.33 -11.39
C GLY A 41 -5.77 -0.79 -12.76
N VAL A 42 -5.04 -1.71 -13.41
CA VAL A 42 -5.30 -2.07 -14.81
C VAL A 42 -6.64 -2.80 -14.97
N ILE A 43 -6.87 -3.86 -14.20
CA ILE A 43 -8.12 -4.65 -14.29
C ILE A 43 -9.34 -3.80 -13.91
N PRO A 44 -9.35 -3.06 -12.77
CA PRO A 44 -10.46 -2.17 -12.46
C PRO A 44 -10.70 -1.08 -13.51
N GLY A 45 -9.62 -0.50 -14.01
CA GLY A 45 -9.69 0.52 -15.06
C GLY A 45 -10.29 -0.02 -16.36
N ALA A 46 -9.84 -1.21 -16.79
CA ALA A 46 -10.39 -1.88 -17.97
C ALA A 46 -11.88 -2.21 -17.79
N TYR A 47 -12.27 -2.72 -16.61
CA TYR A 47 -13.67 -2.97 -16.30
C TYR A 47 -14.53 -1.70 -16.36
N VAL A 48 -14.08 -0.61 -15.76
CA VAL A 48 -14.82 0.68 -15.78
C VAL A 48 -15.00 1.20 -17.22
N LEU A 49 -14.01 0.99 -18.08
CA LEU A 49 -14.06 1.45 -19.48
C LEU A 49 -14.88 0.55 -20.39
N THR A 50 -14.87 -0.77 -20.16
CA THR A 50 -15.44 -1.76 -21.11
C THR A 50 -16.66 -2.50 -20.58
N GLY A 51 -16.85 -2.54 -19.25
CA GLY A 51 -17.85 -3.37 -18.59
C GLY A 51 -17.59 -4.87 -18.68
N PHE A 52 -16.41 -5.31 -19.16
CA PHE A 52 -16.05 -6.72 -19.31
C PHE A 52 -15.24 -7.23 -18.10
N PRO A 53 -15.48 -8.47 -17.63
CA PRO A 53 -16.48 -9.47 -18.07
C PRO A 53 -17.87 -9.22 -17.44
N ARG A 54 -18.91 -9.22 -18.25
CA ARG A 54 -20.30 -8.96 -17.79
C ARG A 54 -20.90 -10.11 -16.99
N SER A 55 -20.44 -11.34 -17.23
CA SER A 55 -20.94 -12.55 -16.57
C SER A 55 -20.75 -12.57 -15.06
N LEU A 56 -19.83 -11.77 -14.53
CA LEU A 56 -19.52 -11.66 -13.11
C LEU A 56 -20.05 -10.37 -12.46
N ASN A 57 -20.93 -9.66 -13.16
CA ASN A 57 -21.57 -8.47 -12.63
C ASN A 57 -22.54 -8.81 -11.49
N GLN A 58 -22.54 -7.95 -10.50
CA GLN A 58 -23.45 -7.98 -9.36
C GLN A 58 -24.47 -6.84 -9.48
N GLY A 59 -25.62 -7.01 -8.87
CA GLY A 59 -26.61 -5.95 -8.75
C GLY A 59 -26.07 -4.76 -7.93
N PHE A 60 -26.54 -3.56 -8.26
CA PHE A 60 -26.22 -2.36 -7.52
C PHE A 60 -26.77 -2.44 -6.08
N SER A 61 -25.91 -2.09 -5.11
CA SER A 61 -26.29 -1.99 -3.71
C SER A 61 -25.81 -0.64 -3.15
N PRO A 62 -26.72 0.26 -2.79
CA PRO A 62 -26.38 1.55 -2.21
C PRO A 62 -25.54 1.40 -0.93
N TYR A 63 -25.87 0.43 -0.11
CA TYR A 63 -25.10 0.14 1.13
C TYR A 63 -23.64 -0.19 0.82
N ARG A 64 -23.38 -1.10 -0.13
CA ARG A 64 -22.00 -1.44 -0.54
C ARG A 64 -21.29 -0.22 -1.12
N ALA A 65 -21.98 0.62 -1.88
CA ALA A 65 -21.41 1.83 -2.45
C ALA A 65 -20.94 2.80 -1.36
N TRP A 66 -21.75 3.03 -0.31
CA TRP A 66 -21.39 3.89 0.81
C TRP A 66 -20.23 3.32 1.64
N VAL A 67 -20.25 2.01 1.93
CA VAL A 67 -19.15 1.34 2.62
C VAL A 67 -17.86 1.45 1.79
N GLY A 68 -17.93 1.17 0.51
CA GLY A 68 -16.78 1.28 -0.39
C GLY A 68 -16.24 2.71 -0.50
N PHE A 69 -17.12 3.70 -0.55
CA PHE A 69 -16.73 5.11 -0.53
C PHE A 69 -15.99 5.48 0.77
N ALA A 70 -16.54 5.08 1.92
CA ALA A 70 -15.91 5.34 3.21
C ALA A 70 -14.53 4.67 3.34
N LEU A 71 -14.41 3.41 2.90
CA LEU A 71 -13.12 2.69 2.85
C LEU A 71 -12.12 3.38 1.93
N PHE A 72 -12.56 3.82 0.76
CA PHE A 72 -11.68 4.50 -0.20
C PHE A 72 -11.21 5.86 0.32
N LEU A 73 -12.09 6.63 0.95
CA LEU A 73 -11.72 7.90 1.58
C LEU A 73 -10.72 7.68 2.71
N SER A 74 -10.95 6.68 3.56
CA SER A 74 -10.03 6.28 4.64
C SER A 74 -8.66 5.85 4.08
N ALA A 75 -8.65 5.10 2.98
CA ALA A 75 -7.42 4.72 2.28
C ALA A 75 -6.63 5.95 1.81
N LEU A 76 -7.27 6.92 1.19
CA LEU A 76 -6.62 8.15 0.72
C LEU A 76 -6.09 9.02 1.86
N MET A 77 -6.86 9.15 2.95
CA MET A 77 -6.43 9.89 4.13
C MET A 77 -5.19 9.24 4.77
N LEU A 78 -5.22 7.92 4.96
CA LEU A 78 -4.10 7.18 5.53
C LEU A 78 -2.88 7.22 4.60
N PHE A 79 -3.08 7.08 3.30
CA PHE A 79 -2.03 7.19 2.29
C PHE A 79 -1.34 8.56 2.34
N ARG A 80 -2.12 9.64 2.41
CA ARG A 80 -1.59 11.01 2.57
C ARG A 80 -0.84 11.17 3.89
N ALA A 81 -1.40 10.70 5.02
CA ALA A 81 -0.76 10.79 6.33
C ALA A 81 0.57 10.05 6.36
N THR A 82 0.62 8.87 5.76
CA THR A 82 1.84 8.05 5.62
C THR A 82 2.92 8.76 4.81
N HIS A 83 2.57 9.33 3.66
CA HIS A 83 3.52 10.09 2.84
C HIS A 83 4.05 11.34 3.57
N LYS A 84 3.18 12.02 4.33
CA LYS A 84 3.59 13.17 5.15
C LYS A 84 4.55 12.76 6.25
N ALA A 85 4.28 11.65 6.95
CA ALA A 85 5.12 11.14 8.04
C ALA A 85 6.50 10.65 7.54
N LEU A 86 6.52 9.91 6.42
CA LEU A 86 7.78 9.41 5.84
C LEU A 86 8.66 10.52 5.26
N GLY A 87 8.06 11.55 4.68
CA GLY A 87 8.80 12.66 4.09
C GLY A 87 9.91 12.19 3.14
N ARG A 88 11.19 12.43 3.50
CA ARG A 88 12.37 12.02 2.72
C ARG A 88 12.70 10.53 2.80
N ASN A 89 12.16 9.81 3.80
CA ASN A 89 12.39 8.37 3.98
C ASN A 89 11.54 7.49 3.06
N TRP A 90 10.58 8.07 2.34
CA TRP A 90 9.70 7.32 1.47
C TRP A 90 10.41 6.72 0.25
N SER A 91 10.15 5.45 -0.06
CA SER A 91 10.61 4.75 -1.26
C SER A 91 9.52 3.82 -1.81
N VAL A 92 9.47 3.63 -3.13
CA VAL A 92 8.59 2.63 -3.78
C VAL A 92 9.11 1.22 -3.58
N THR A 93 10.41 1.07 -3.60
CA THR A 93 11.12 -0.21 -3.51
C THR A 93 11.78 -0.33 -2.13
N LEU A 94 12.13 -1.57 -1.76
CA LEU A 94 12.93 -1.84 -0.57
C LEU A 94 14.33 -1.24 -0.73
N ALA A 95 14.53 -0.02 -0.23
CA ALA A 95 15.81 0.68 -0.31
C ALA A 95 16.09 1.45 0.97
N VAL A 96 17.29 1.29 1.51
CA VAL A 96 17.83 2.07 2.62
C VAL A 96 18.66 3.22 2.04
N ARG A 97 18.43 4.43 2.55
CA ARG A 97 19.11 5.66 2.12
C ARG A 97 20.14 6.10 3.14
N GLN A 98 21.06 6.97 2.76
CA GLN A 98 22.21 7.39 3.59
C GLN A 98 21.78 8.08 4.91
N GLU A 99 20.65 8.78 4.91
CA GLU A 99 20.09 9.45 6.10
C GLU A 99 18.77 8.80 6.55
N HIS A 100 18.65 7.45 6.39
CA HIS A 100 17.42 6.77 6.73
C HIS A 100 17.23 6.73 8.24
N THR A 101 16.22 7.43 8.74
CA THR A 101 15.81 7.39 10.15
C THR A 101 14.56 6.53 10.31
N LEU A 102 14.50 5.77 11.39
CA LEU A 102 13.30 5.00 11.72
C LEU A 102 12.17 5.97 12.14
N VAL A 103 11.14 6.08 11.32
CA VAL A 103 9.96 6.89 11.63
C VAL A 103 9.04 6.07 12.53
N THR A 104 8.80 6.55 13.75
CA THR A 104 7.96 5.88 14.77
C THR A 104 6.85 6.77 15.34
N ASP A 105 6.67 7.96 14.79
CA ASP A 105 5.68 8.95 15.19
C ASP A 105 4.47 9.02 14.24
N SER A 106 3.51 9.91 14.55
CA SER A 106 2.30 10.08 13.74
C SER A 106 1.55 8.75 13.54
N VAL A 107 1.21 8.38 12.30
CA VAL A 107 0.53 7.11 11.97
C VAL A 107 1.37 5.87 12.29
N TYR A 108 2.71 6.02 12.30
CA TYR A 108 3.64 4.95 12.65
C TYR A 108 3.70 4.65 14.14
N ARG A 109 3.17 5.53 14.99
CA ARG A 109 3.12 5.26 16.44
C ARG A 109 2.30 4.02 16.78
N LEU A 110 1.26 3.75 16.01
CA LEU A 110 0.35 2.63 16.25
C LEU A 110 0.59 1.46 15.29
N VAL A 111 0.86 1.74 14.02
CA VAL A 111 0.93 0.75 12.94
C VAL A 111 2.28 0.85 12.23
N ARG A 112 3.02 -0.27 12.16
CA ARG A 112 4.32 -0.32 11.48
C ARG A 112 4.24 -0.13 9.97
N HIS A 113 3.14 -0.61 9.37
CA HIS A 113 2.97 -0.60 7.93
C HIS A 113 1.68 0.12 7.48
N PRO A 114 1.51 1.43 7.82
CA PRO A 114 0.30 2.17 7.48
C PRO A 114 0.10 2.31 5.97
N MET A 115 1.18 2.26 5.17
CA MET A 115 1.10 2.23 3.71
C MET A 115 0.41 0.96 3.20
N TYR A 116 0.77 -0.21 3.73
CA TYR A 116 0.10 -1.46 3.37
C TYR A 116 -1.36 -1.48 3.83
N LEU A 117 -1.65 -0.92 5.01
CA LEU A 117 -3.03 -0.79 5.47
C LEU A 117 -3.86 0.10 4.52
N ALA A 118 -3.29 1.20 4.02
CA ALA A 118 -3.96 2.06 3.04
C ALA A 118 -4.28 1.31 1.73
N PHE A 119 -3.36 0.49 1.25
CA PHE A 119 -3.61 -0.33 0.06
C PHE A 119 -4.62 -1.46 0.30
N TRP A 120 -4.65 -2.06 1.50
CA TRP A 120 -5.69 -3.03 1.88
C TRP A 120 -7.07 -2.38 1.91
N LEU A 121 -7.20 -1.19 2.50
CA LEU A 121 -8.45 -0.43 2.49
C LEU A 121 -8.88 -0.08 1.06
N TRP A 122 -7.94 0.26 0.19
CA TRP A 122 -8.23 0.49 -1.23
C TRP A 122 -8.73 -0.79 -1.92
N ALA A 123 -8.05 -1.93 -1.74
CA ALA A 123 -8.46 -3.20 -2.31
C ALA A 123 -9.86 -3.63 -1.85
N LEU A 124 -10.18 -3.46 -0.56
CA LEU A 124 -11.51 -3.73 -0.01
C LEU A 124 -12.57 -2.76 -0.54
N ALA A 125 -12.23 -1.47 -0.65
CA ALA A 125 -13.10 -0.49 -1.27
C ALA A 125 -13.47 -0.88 -2.71
N GLN A 126 -12.51 -1.42 -3.46
CA GLN A 126 -12.69 -1.90 -4.82
C GLN A 126 -13.74 -3.01 -4.91
N VAL A 127 -13.70 -3.98 -3.98
CA VAL A 127 -14.72 -5.05 -3.88
C VAL A 127 -16.13 -4.47 -3.68
N CYS A 128 -16.24 -3.42 -2.90
CA CYS A 128 -17.53 -2.78 -2.61
C CYS A 128 -18.04 -1.88 -3.75
N LEU A 129 -17.14 -1.13 -4.39
CA LEU A 129 -17.47 -0.11 -5.39
C LEU A 129 -17.66 -0.70 -6.79
N LEU A 130 -16.87 -1.71 -7.16
CA LEU A 130 -16.98 -2.35 -8.46
C LEU A 130 -18.02 -3.45 -8.40
N GLN A 131 -19.06 -3.31 -9.21
CA GLN A 131 -20.17 -4.26 -9.25
C GLN A 131 -19.84 -5.50 -10.10
N ASN A 132 -18.63 -6.03 -9.91
CA ASN A 132 -18.11 -7.17 -10.64
C ASN A 132 -17.08 -7.91 -9.76
N TRP A 133 -17.30 -9.22 -9.57
CA TRP A 133 -16.41 -10.02 -8.72
C TRP A 133 -14.97 -10.09 -9.24
N PHE A 134 -14.79 -10.21 -10.53
CA PHE A 134 -13.43 -10.28 -11.12
C PHE A 134 -12.68 -8.98 -10.91
N ALA A 135 -13.27 -7.84 -11.29
CA ALA A 135 -12.64 -6.55 -11.13
C ALA A 135 -12.52 -6.13 -9.65
N GLY A 136 -13.50 -6.45 -8.81
CA GLY A 136 -13.50 -6.14 -7.39
C GLY A 136 -12.41 -6.89 -6.63
N LEU A 137 -12.28 -8.20 -6.85
CA LEU A 137 -11.31 -9.04 -6.13
C LEU A 137 -9.89 -8.92 -6.67
N SER A 138 -9.69 -8.40 -7.89
CA SER A 138 -8.37 -8.28 -8.51
C SER A 138 -7.36 -7.50 -7.64
N GLY A 139 -7.83 -6.45 -6.96
CA GLY A 139 -7.00 -5.66 -6.03
C GLY A 139 -6.59 -6.45 -4.78
N VAL A 140 -7.52 -7.21 -4.20
CA VAL A 140 -7.26 -8.07 -3.04
C VAL A 140 -6.23 -9.13 -3.38
N ILE A 141 -6.38 -9.79 -4.53
CA ILE A 141 -5.45 -10.83 -4.99
C ILE A 141 -4.08 -10.22 -5.34
N GLY A 142 -4.06 -9.18 -6.17
CA GLY A 142 -2.81 -8.56 -6.64
C GLY A 142 -2.00 -7.93 -5.52
N PHE A 143 -2.64 -7.14 -4.66
CA PHE A 143 -1.97 -6.53 -3.52
C PHE A 143 -1.68 -7.56 -2.42
N GLY A 144 -2.57 -8.52 -2.17
CA GLY A 144 -2.36 -9.60 -1.22
C GLY A 144 -1.12 -10.42 -1.56
N THR A 145 -0.90 -10.72 -2.84
CA THR A 145 0.33 -11.37 -3.33
C THR A 145 1.57 -10.54 -3.01
N LEU A 146 1.57 -9.24 -3.35
CA LEU A 146 2.67 -8.34 -3.00
C LEU A 146 2.93 -8.36 -1.48
N TYR A 147 1.89 -8.17 -0.68
CA TYR A 147 2.00 -8.13 0.77
C TYR A 147 2.59 -9.41 1.35
N ALA A 148 2.06 -10.58 0.97
CA ALA A 148 2.49 -11.87 1.49
C ALA A 148 3.97 -12.15 1.25
N PHE A 149 4.49 -11.77 0.07
CA PHE A 149 5.88 -12.05 -0.30
C PHE A 149 6.87 -10.94 0.04
N ARG A 150 6.41 -9.75 0.38
CA ARG A 150 7.25 -8.58 0.62
C ARG A 150 7.40 -8.23 2.09
N ILE A 151 6.33 -8.37 2.90
CA ILE A 151 6.31 -7.88 4.27
C ILE A 151 7.44 -8.45 5.13
N GLY A 152 7.71 -9.75 5.06
CA GLY A 152 8.78 -10.39 5.81
C GLY A 152 10.18 -9.95 5.39
N ARG A 153 10.39 -9.64 4.11
CA ARG A 153 11.66 -9.09 3.60
C ARG A 153 11.88 -7.66 4.12
N GLU A 154 10.83 -6.85 4.12
CA GLU A 154 10.88 -5.48 4.61
C GLU A 154 11.19 -5.42 6.11
N GLU A 155 10.49 -6.22 6.93
CA GLU A 155 10.77 -6.29 8.38
C GLU A 155 12.17 -6.82 8.69
N ARG A 156 12.69 -7.77 7.90
CA ARG A 156 14.07 -8.24 8.02
C ARG A 156 15.07 -7.12 7.69
N LEU A 157 14.87 -6.41 6.60
CA LEU A 157 15.71 -5.29 6.21
C LEU A 157 15.71 -4.18 7.29
N MET A 158 14.55 -3.88 7.87
CA MET A 158 14.44 -2.92 8.96
C MET A 158 15.21 -3.37 10.22
N ARG A 159 15.08 -4.66 10.58
CA ARG A 159 15.81 -5.24 11.71
C ARG A 159 17.33 -5.22 11.50
N GLU A 160 17.80 -5.57 10.32
CA GLU A 160 19.22 -5.52 9.96
C GLU A 160 19.76 -4.09 9.96
N THR A 161 18.93 -3.10 9.62
CA THR A 161 19.32 -1.69 9.51
C THR A 161 19.33 -1.00 10.87
N PHE A 162 18.31 -1.23 11.70
CA PHE A 162 18.08 -0.47 12.94
C PHE A 162 18.30 -1.29 14.23
N GLY A 163 18.49 -2.63 14.12
CA GLY A 163 18.81 -3.51 15.24
C GLY A 163 17.84 -3.40 16.42
N PRO A 164 18.36 -3.21 17.66
CA PRO A 164 17.53 -3.16 18.87
C PRO A 164 16.47 -2.05 18.88
N VAL A 165 16.71 -0.95 18.15
CA VAL A 165 15.73 0.15 18.04
C VAL A 165 14.48 -0.32 17.28
N TRP A 166 14.66 -1.15 16.25
CA TRP A 166 13.56 -1.78 15.55
C TRP A 166 12.78 -2.74 16.45
N ASP A 167 13.46 -3.59 17.22
CA ASP A 167 12.82 -4.56 18.11
C ASP A 167 11.99 -3.88 19.21
N ALA A 168 12.51 -2.79 19.80
CA ALA A 168 11.77 -1.96 20.74
C ALA A 168 10.54 -1.29 20.12
N TYR A 169 10.61 -0.92 18.83
CA TYR A 169 9.47 -0.37 18.08
C TYR A 169 8.42 -1.44 17.78
N VAL A 170 8.83 -2.64 17.39
CA VAL A 170 7.95 -3.79 17.15
C VAL A 170 7.13 -4.13 18.40
N ALA A 171 7.75 -4.10 19.58
CA ALA A 171 7.09 -4.43 20.85
C ALA A 171 5.91 -3.50 21.21
N ARG A 172 5.89 -2.25 20.70
CA ARG A 172 4.87 -1.24 21.02
C ARG A 172 3.94 -0.87 19.85
N SER A 173 4.08 -1.52 18.71
CA SER A 173 3.32 -1.19 17.49
C SER A 173 2.75 -2.44 16.83
N TRP A 174 1.62 -2.30 16.15
CA TRP A 174 1.01 -3.40 15.40
C TRP A 174 1.49 -3.43 13.95
N ARG A 175 1.48 -4.62 13.35
CA ARG A 175 1.87 -4.76 11.94
C ARG A 175 0.91 -4.01 11.00
N LEU A 176 -0.38 -4.31 11.06
CA LEU A 176 -1.45 -3.65 10.29
C LEU A 176 -2.63 -3.24 11.17
N LEU A 177 -3.18 -4.15 11.94
CA LEU A 177 -4.35 -3.95 12.77
C LEU A 177 -4.04 -4.38 14.20
N PRO A 178 -4.74 -3.81 15.21
CA PRO A 178 -4.72 -4.35 16.56
C PRO A 178 -4.99 -5.85 16.51
N LEU A 179 -4.18 -6.66 17.22
CA LEU A 179 -4.24 -8.14 17.29
C LEU A 179 -3.53 -8.91 16.14
N LEU A 180 -3.03 -8.26 15.08
CA LEU A 180 -2.16 -8.89 14.07
C LEU A 180 -0.70 -8.46 14.34
N HIS A 181 0.04 -9.32 15.07
CA HIS A 181 1.47 -9.15 15.37
C HIS A 181 2.35 -9.75 14.29
#